data_8fc536f5ead8d65485016bde9b29415b
#
_entry.id   8fc536f5ead8d65485016bde9b29415b
#
_cell.length_a   1.000
_cell.length_b   1.000
_cell.length_c   1.000
_cell.angle_alpha   90.00
_cell.angle_beta   90.00
_cell.angle_gamma   90.00
#
_symmetry.space_group_name_H-M   'P 1'
#
loop_
_entity.id
_entity.type
_entity.pdbx_description
1 polymer ?
#
loop_
_entity_poly.entity_id
_entity_poly.type
_entity_poly.pdbx_seq_one_letter_code
_entity_poly.pdbx_strand_id
1 'polypeptide(L)'
;MGEIKAGEIKSLGRYEVRGVLGKGAMGVVYDGYDARLKRRVAIKTVQTASLDEATARHYSKRFEREVKAVGRLNHPNIVQVYDFGTEGSLAYIVMEYIEGRELKHCFDSGQRFDLKASVALMTQLLDALDAAHEAGVIHRDIKPANVMIDARGVAKLTDFGVARITQGEGENAEATRVGAIVGTPSYMSPEQIQGDRIDRRSDIFSAGVLFYQLLTGRKPFEGEQWALAKKIIQDDPVWPSLLAPVPTDIDRVVARAMAKLPDARYPNARLFADALRRIGAGSPPESPDETVVMTAPAANEAEIEFWNEVKDSGDPEDVALYIEQFPEGMFVEQARKLIRSLRRKKKKRA
;
A
#
# COMPACT_ATOMS: atom_id res chain seq x y z
N MET A 1 23.11 8.50 26.98
CA MET A 1 23.00 7.03 26.76
C MET A 1 23.02 6.84 25.27
N GLY A 2 24.00 6.10 24.75
CA GLY A 2 24.31 6.04 23.31
C GLY A 2 23.23 5.36 22.50
N GLU A 3 23.02 5.84 21.27
CA GLU A 3 22.24 5.16 20.24
C GLU A 3 22.83 3.77 19.98
N ILE A 4 22.00 2.72 20.17
CA ILE A 4 22.39 1.36 19.84
C ILE A 4 22.48 1.27 18.31
N LYS A 5 23.68 1.11 17.76
CA LYS A 5 23.88 0.94 16.33
C LYS A 5 23.29 -0.40 15.87
N ALA A 6 22.55 -0.39 14.77
CA ALA A 6 21.80 -1.52 14.22
C ALA A 6 22.62 -2.80 13.87
N GLY A 7 23.93 -2.82 14.15
CA GLY A 7 24.83 -3.96 13.98
C GLY A 7 25.34 -4.59 15.27
N GLU A 8 24.98 -4.03 16.44
CA GLU A 8 25.51 -4.44 17.75
C GLU A 8 24.57 -5.37 18.54
N ILE A 9 23.30 -5.50 18.10
CA ILE A 9 22.31 -6.32 18.80
C ILE A 9 22.55 -7.79 18.45
N LYS A 10 22.97 -8.57 19.47
CA LYS A 10 23.20 -10.02 19.33
C LYS A 10 21.97 -10.85 19.71
N SER A 11 21.12 -10.32 20.57
CA SER A 11 19.89 -10.96 21.01
C SER A 11 18.82 -9.93 21.32
N LEU A 12 17.56 -10.33 21.28
CA LEU A 12 16.39 -9.59 21.76
C LEU A 12 15.53 -10.57 22.56
N GLY A 13 15.48 -10.39 23.87
CA GLY A 13 14.92 -11.38 24.79
C GLY A 13 15.60 -12.74 24.61
N ARG A 14 14.82 -13.78 24.31
CA ARG A 14 15.34 -15.16 24.07
C ARG A 14 15.78 -15.43 22.62
N TYR A 15 15.60 -14.46 21.73
CA TYR A 15 15.82 -14.65 20.30
C TYR A 15 17.23 -14.21 19.91
N GLU A 16 17.96 -15.09 19.22
CA GLU A 16 19.26 -14.79 18.62
C GLU A 16 19.05 -13.88 17.40
N VAL A 17 19.84 -12.81 17.25
CA VAL A 17 19.86 -11.94 16.08
C VAL A 17 20.99 -12.36 15.17
N ARG A 18 20.68 -12.77 13.93
CA ARG A 18 21.63 -13.27 12.93
C ARG A 18 22.01 -12.25 11.88
N GLY A 19 21.16 -11.24 11.67
CA GLY A 19 21.41 -10.22 10.67
C GLY A 19 20.30 -9.20 10.60
N VAL A 20 20.42 -8.27 9.65
CA VAL A 20 19.40 -7.26 9.34
C VAL A 20 18.70 -7.66 8.05
N LEU A 21 17.38 -7.78 8.07
CA LEU A 21 16.53 -8.02 6.90
C LEU A 21 16.18 -6.71 6.18
N GLY A 22 15.92 -5.65 6.96
CA GLY A 22 15.56 -4.35 6.39
C GLY A 22 15.61 -3.23 7.42
N LYS A 23 15.74 -1.99 6.92
CA LYS A 23 15.65 -0.76 7.71
C LYS A 23 14.57 0.13 7.12
N GLY A 24 13.65 0.60 7.95
CA GLY A 24 12.58 1.50 7.56
C GLY A 24 12.45 2.70 8.50
N ALA A 25 11.55 3.61 8.16
CA ALA A 25 11.30 4.80 8.98
C ALA A 25 10.82 4.49 10.41
N MET A 26 10.20 3.32 10.61
CA MET A 26 9.64 2.91 11.91
C MET A 26 10.55 1.98 12.71
N GLY A 27 11.75 1.64 12.21
CA GLY A 27 12.67 0.76 12.90
C GLY A 27 13.41 -0.21 11.98
N VAL A 28 14.01 -1.23 12.58
CA VAL A 28 14.81 -2.24 11.90
C VAL A 28 14.13 -3.60 12.03
N VAL A 29 14.14 -4.36 10.93
CA VAL A 29 13.70 -5.76 10.93
C VAL A 29 14.95 -6.64 10.89
N TYR A 30 15.06 -7.54 11.86
CA TYR A 30 16.17 -8.46 12.00
C TYR A 30 15.79 -9.88 11.61
N ASP A 31 16.76 -10.61 11.08
CA ASP A 31 16.74 -12.08 10.98
C ASP A 31 17.01 -12.67 12.35
N GLY A 32 16.00 -13.27 12.93
CA GLY A 32 16.05 -13.85 14.26
C GLY A 32 15.93 -15.36 14.25
N TYR A 33 16.33 -15.99 15.37
CA TYR A 33 16.20 -17.42 15.57
C TYR A 33 15.69 -17.75 16.97
N ASP A 34 14.61 -18.52 17.04
CA ASP A 34 14.10 -19.08 18.28
C ASP A 34 14.80 -20.43 18.55
N ALA A 35 15.80 -20.43 19.42
CA ALA A 35 16.57 -21.64 19.74
C ALA A 35 15.73 -22.72 20.46
N ARG A 36 14.65 -22.33 21.16
CA ARG A 36 13.77 -23.30 21.86
C ARG A 36 12.88 -24.05 20.89
N LEU A 37 12.30 -23.33 19.92
CA LEU A 37 11.42 -23.92 18.90
C LEU A 37 12.17 -24.30 17.63
N LYS A 38 13.48 -24.01 17.56
CA LYS A 38 14.37 -24.31 16.43
C LYS A 38 13.83 -23.77 15.10
N ARG A 39 13.35 -22.52 15.11
CA ARG A 39 12.77 -21.86 13.92
C ARG A 39 13.33 -20.48 13.70
N ARG A 40 13.37 -20.07 12.42
CA ARG A 40 13.67 -18.72 11.99
C ARG A 40 12.48 -17.81 12.23
N VAL A 41 12.73 -16.58 12.64
CA VAL A 41 11.71 -15.56 12.90
C VAL A 41 12.16 -14.23 12.34
N ALA A 42 11.23 -13.34 12.07
CA ALA A 42 11.52 -11.92 11.83
C ALA A 42 11.29 -11.15 13.13
N ILE A 43 12.20 -10.22 13.46
CA ILE A 43 12.09 -9.41 14.67
C ILE A 43 12.08 -7.94 14.25
N LYS A 44 10.94 -7.28 14.40
CA LYS A 44 10.79 -5.85 14.11
C LYS A 44 10.98 -5.06 15.39
N THR A 45 11.92 -4.09 15.38
CA THR A 45 12.16 -3.19 16.52
C THR A 45 11.59 -1.81 16.25
N VAL A 46 11.12 -1.16 17.31
CA VAL A 46 10.65 0.22 17.31
C VAL A 46 11.40 0.96 18.44
N GLN A 47 12.02 2.09 18.10
CA GLN A 47 12.72 2.91 19.09
C GLN A 47 11.73 3.73 19.93
N THR A 48 11.89 3.68 21.24
CA THR A 48 11.13 4.49 22.20
C THR A 48 12.01 5.53 22.92
N ALA A 49 13.26 5.66 22.50
CA ALA A 49 14.32 6.42 23.19
C ALA A 49 14.09 7.94 23.30
N SER A 50 13.19 8.52 22.50
CA SER A 50 12.90 9.97 22.51
C SER A 50 11.73 10.37 23.40
N LEU A 51 11.13 9.43 24.14
CA LEU A 51 9.95 9.67 24.97
C LEU A 51 10.37 9.90 26.43
N ASP A 52 9.75 10.88 27.10
CA ASP A 52 9.82 11.00 28.55
C ASP A 52 9.21 9.76 29.23
N GLU A 53 9.50 9.56 30.52
CA GLU A 53 9.15 8.33 31.24
C GLU A 53 7.64 8.08 31.32
N ALA A 54 6.82 9.13 31.41
CA ALA A 54 5.35 9.01 31.46
C ALA A 54 4.79 8.61 30.08
N THR A 55 5.27 9.26 29.03
CA THR A 55 4.94 8.96 27.61
C THR A 55 5.42 7.58 27.22
N ALA A 56 6.61 7.15 27.66
CA ALA A 56 7.14 5.81 27.40
C ALA A 56 6.28 4.72 28.07
N ARG A 57 5.80 4.93 29.30
CA ARG A 57 4.89 4.00 29.98
C ARG A 57 3.53 3.90 29.28
N HIS A 58 2.99 5.03 28.81
CA HIS A 58 1.74 5.05 28.07
C HIS A 58 1.88 4.35 26.70
N TYR A 59 3.01 4.59 26.03
CA TYR A 59 3.39 3.91 24.79
C TYR A 59 3.49 2.39 24.97
N SER A 60 4.18 1.92 26.03
CA SER A 60 4.34 0.49 26.28
C SER A 60 3.00 -0.24 26.50
N LYS A 61 2.09 0.35 27.29
CA LYS A 61 0.75 -0.24 27.51
C LYS A 61 -0.06 -0.31 26.22
N ARG A 62 0.04 0.71 25.39
CA ARG A 62 -0.67 0.79 24.10
C ARG A 62 -0.08 -0.21 23.10
N PHE A 63 1.26 -0.26 23.00
CA PHE A 63 1.98 -1.24 22.20
C PHE A 63 1.54 -2.65 22.56
N GLU A 64 1.56 -3.00 23.85
CA GLU A 64 1.14 -4.31 24.33
C GLU A 64 -0.31 -4.65 23.96
N ARG A 65 -1.24 -3.68 24.09
CA ARG A 65 -2.65 -3.87 23.72
C ARG A 65 -2.82 -4.14 22.23
N GLU A 66 -2.19 -3.32 21.38
CA GLU A 66 -2.31 -3.45 19.93
C GLU A 66 -1.66 -4.75 19.44
N VAL A 67 -0.44 -5.08 19.93
CA VAL A 67 0.23 -6.32 19.55
C VAL A 67 -0.53 -7.55 20.02
N LYS A 68 -1.15 -7.54 21.21
CA LYS A 68 -2.01 -8.62 21.67
C LYS A 68 -3.25 -8.80 20.80
N ALA A 69 -3.84 -7.73 20.28
CA ALA A 69 -4.98 -7.83 19.37
C ALA A 69 -4.57 -8.48 18.05
N VAL A 70 -3.45 -8.06 17.47
CA VAL A 70 -2.89 -8.65 16.24
C VAL A 70 -2.42 -10.10 16.46
N GLY A 71 -1.82 -10.40 17.60
CA GLY A 71 -1.34 -11.75 17.94
C GLY A 71 -2.45 -12.81 18.05
N ARG A 72 -3.71 -12.39 18.17
CA ARG A 72 -4.87 -13.31 18.14
C ARG A 72 -5.32 -13.64 16.72
N LEU A 73 -4.86 -12.89 15.72
CA LEU A 73 -5.21 -13.15 14.33
C LEU A 73 -4.51 -14.42 13.86
N ASN A 74 -5.28 -15.36 13.34
CA ASN A 74 -4.75 -16.58 12.73
C ASN A 74 -5.39 -16.76 11.37
N HIS A 75 -4.66 -16.40 10.31
CA HIS A 75 -5.14 -16.46 8.94
C HIS A 75 -3.96 -16.76 7.99
N PRO A 76 -4.13 -17.59 6.95
CA PRO A 76 -3.03 -17.97 6.05
C PRO A 76 -2.38 -16.77 5.35
N ASN A 77 -3.13 -15.68 5.14
CA ASN A 77 -2.66 -14.48 4.47
C ASN A 77 -2.34 -13.32 5.45
N ILE A 78 -2.18 -13.61 6.74
CA ILE A 78 -1.67 -12.68 7.76
C ILE A 78 -0.35 -13.22 8.30
N VAL A 79 0.67 -12.38 8.42
CA VAL A 79 1.92 -12.73 9.08
C VAL A 79 1.65 -12.95 10.57
N GLN A 80 1.91 -14.16 11.05
CA GLN A 80 1.63 -14.53 12.44
C GLN A 80 2.59 -13.83 13.40
N VAL A 81 2.05 -13.15 14.40
CA VAL A 81 2.83 -12.63 15.53
C VAL A 81 2.99 -13.74 16.57
N TYR A 82 4.24 -13.98 16.99
CA TYR A 82 4.58 -15.04 17.94
C TYR A 82 4.84 -14.55 19.35
N ASP A 83 5.46 -13.37 19.46
CA ASP A 83 5.89 -12.80 20.73
C ASP A 83 6.16 -11.31 20.61
N PHE A 84 6.28 -10.62 21.71
CA PHE A 84 6.71 -9.23 21.77
C PHE A 84 7.42 -8.96 23.09
N GLY A 85 8.19 -7.89 23.14
CA GLY A 85 8.87 -7.49 24.37
C GLY A 85 9.45 -6.10 24.28
N THR A 86 10.11 -5.72 25.37
CA THR A 86 10.87 -4.49 25.47
C THR A 86 12.25 -4.80 26.07
N GLU A 87 13.29 -4.22 25.51
CA GLU A 87 14.66 -4.33 26.02
C GLU A 87 15.30 -2.95 25.99
N GLY A 88 15.51 -2.38 27.18
CA GLY A 88 15.92 -0.98 27.32
C GLY A 88 14.91 -0.02 26.68
N SER A 89 15.38 0.76 25.72
CA SER A 89 14.57 1.72 24.93
C SER A 89 14.04 1.14 23.61
N LEU A 90 14.11 -0.18 23.42
CA LEU A 90 13.61 -0.86 22.24
C LEU A 90 12.37 -1.69 22.57
N ALA A 91 11.28 -1.44 21.85
CA ALA A 91 10.17 -2.38 21.76
C ALA A 91 10.40 -3.29 20.55
N TYR A 92 10.05 -4.58 20.66
CA TYR A 92 10.20 -5.51 19.55
C TYR A 92 8.99 -6.43 19.42
N ILE A 93 8.72 -6.83 18.18
CA ILE A 93 7.70 -7.80 17.80
C ILE A 93 8.39 -8.96 17.09
N VAL A 94 8.14 -10.20 17.53
CA VAL A 94 8.63 -11.41 16.91
C VAL A 94 7.51 -12.02 16.08
N MET A 95 7.79 -12.25 14.81
CA MET A 95 6.78 -12.71 13.86
C MET A 95 7.31 -13.80 12.94
N GLU A 96 6.40 -14.41 12.20
CA GLU A 96 6.68 -15.37 11.14
C GLU A 96 7.71 -14.80 10.16
N TYR A 97 8.78 -15.56 9.92
CA TYR A 97 9.70 -15.26 8.82
C TYR A 97 9.10 -15.75 7.51
N ILE A 98 8.92 -14.86 6.56
CA ILE A 98 8.41 -15.20 5.24
C ILE A 98 9.60 -15.34 4.28
N GLU A 99 9.76 -16.53 3.72
CA GLU A 99 10.70 -16.76 2.63
C GLU A 99 10.07 -16.27 1.32
N GLY A 100 10.29 -15.00 1.01
CA GLY A 100 9.64 -14.31 -0.09
C GLY A 100 10.17 -12.90 -0.28
N ARG A 101 9.38 -12.08 -0.96
CA ARG A 101 9.72 -10.68 -1.23
C ARG A 101 8.53 -9.75 -1.01
N GLU A 102 8.81 -8.51 -0.69
CA GLU A 102 7.80 -7.46 -0.63
C GLU A 102 7.19 -7.20 -2.02
N LEU A 103 5.88 -6.98 -2.08
CA LEU A 103 5.21 -6.55 -3.31
C LEU A 103 5.78 -5.22 -3.83
N LYS A 104 6.27 -4.35 -2.93
CA LYS A 104 7.00 -3.14 -3.29
C LYS A 104 8.20 -3.46 -4.19
N HIS A 105 8.99 -4.47 -3.85
CA HIS A 105 10.14 -4.88 -4.65
C HIS A 105 9.73 -5.38 -6.05
N CYS A 106 8.57 -6.04 -6.18
CA CYS A 106 8.02 -6.43 -7.47
C CYS A 106 7.73 -5.20 -8.35
N PHE A 107 7.10 -4.17 -7.80
CA PHE A 107 6.84 -2.93 -8.54
C PHE A 107 8.12 -2.18 -8.89
N ASP A 108 9.05 -2.06 -7.94
CA ASP A 108 10.33 -1.37 -8.16
C ASP A 108 11.18 -2.05 -9.25
N SER A 109 11.08 -3.38 -9.38
CA SER A 109 11.74 -4.16 -10.44
C SER A 109 10.99 -4.12 -11.80
N GLY A 110 9.88 -3.41 -11.89
CA GLY A 110 9.07 -3.31 -13.10
C GLY A 110 8.21 -4.53 -13.40
N GLN A 111 8.04 -5.45 -12.44
CA GLN A 111 7.18 -6.62 -12.60
C GLN A 111 5.73 -6.17 -12.86
N ARG A 112 5.08 -6.78 -13.84
CA ARG A 112 3.66 -6.60 -14.16
C ARG A 112 2.88 -7.82 -13.76
N PHE A 113 1.66 -7.59 -13.34
CA PHE A 113 0.70 -8.64 -13.00
C PHE A 113 -0.41 -8.61 -14.04
N ASP A 114 -0.78 -9.76 -14.57
CA ASP A 114 -1.99 -9.88 -15.38
C ASP A 114 -3.26 -9.78 -14.51
N LEU A 115 -4.41 -9.69 -15.13
CA LEU A 115 -5.69 -9.59 -14.41
C LEU A 115 -5.89 -10.74 -13.44
N LYS A 116 -5.60 -11.97 -13.88
CA LYS A 116 -5.81 -13.19 -13.06
C LYS A 116 -4.93 -13.18 -11.81
N ALA A 117 -3.65 -12.85 -11.96
CA ALA A 117 -2.72 -12.75 -10.84
C ALA A 117 -3.09 -11.60 -9.90
N SER A 118 -3.51 -10.45 -10.46
CA SER A 118 -3.94 -9.28 -9.68
C SER A 118 -5.19 -9.60 -8.85
N VAL A 119 -6.19 -10.24 -9.43
CA VAL A 119 -7.41 -10.67 -8.74
C VAL A 119 -7.08 -11.70 -7.66
N ALA A 120 -6.28 -12.72 -7.98
CA ALA A 120 -5.90 -13.77 -7.03
C ALA A 120 -5.15 -13.20 -5.81
N LEU A 121 -4.22 -12.27 -6.04
CA LEU A 121 -3.44 -11.63 -4.99
C LEU A 121 -4.34 -10.73 -4.12
N MET A 122 -5.16 -9.89 -4.76
CA MET A 122 -6.08 -9.01 -4.03
C MET A 122 -7.12 -9.76 -3.22
N THR A 123 -7.67 -10.85 -3.75
CA THR A 123 -8.63 -11.67 -3.02
C THR A 123 -8.04 -12.21 -1.72
N GLN A 124 -6.79 -12.71 -1.75
CA GLN A 124 -6.09 -13.17 -0.55
C GLN A 124 -5.92 -12.05 0.48
N LEU A 125 -5.57 -10.85 0.05
CA LEU A 125 -5.41 -9.70 0.93
C LEU A 125 -6.73 -9.22 1.53
N LEU A 126 -7.80 -9.25 0.73
CA LEU A 126 -9.13 -8.86 1.19
C LEU A 126 -9.71 -9.89 2.19
N ASP A 127 -9.45 -11.19 1.99
CA ASP A 127 -9.81 -12.23 2.96
C ASP A 127 -9.05 -12.03 4.29
N ALA A 128 -7.77 -11.66 4.24
CA ALA A 128 -7.00 -11.29 5.42
C ALA A 128 -7.56 -10.06 6.14
N LEU A 129 -7.92 -9.02 5.38
CA LEU A 129 -8.53 -7.82 5.93
C LEU A 129 -9.89 -8.10 6.56
N ASP A 130 -10.74 -8.92 5.91
CA ASP A 130 -12.04 -9.29 6.46
C ASP A 130 -11.90 -9.99 7.81
N ALA A 131 -10.99 -10.98 7.89
CA ALA A 131 -10.69 -11.68 9.14
C ALA A 131 -10.18 -10.74 10.25
N ALA A 132 -9.32 -9.78 9.92
CA ALA A 132 -8.83 -8.79 10.86
C ALA A 132 -9.94 -7.83 11.33
N HIS A 133 -10.77 -7.36 10.41
CA HIS A 133 -11.89 -6.45 10.70
C HIS A 133 -12.96 -7.11 11.59
N GLU A 134 -13.25 -8.38 11.38
CA GLU A 134 -14.16 -9.15 12.25
C GLU A 134 -13.58 -9.32 13.68
N ALA A 135 -12.26 -9.36 13.81
CA ALA A 135 -11.58 -9.34 15.11
C ALA A 135 -11.43 -7.92 15.72
N GLY A 136 -11.99 -6.89 15.07
CA GLY A 136 -11.93 -5.51 15.52
C GLY A 136 -10.58 -4.82 15.25
N VAL A 137 -9.73 -5.39 14.38
CA VAL A 137 -8.42 -4.86 14.03
C VAL A 137 -8.48 -4.19 12.65
N ILE A 138 -8.15 -2.89 12.59
CA ILE A 138 -8.02 -2.11 11.35
C ILE A 138 -6.54 -1.96 11.05
N HIS A 139 -6.11 -2.21 9.80
CA HIS A 139 -4.70 -2.20 9.41
C HIS A 139 -4.12 -0.79 9.33
N ARG A 140 -4.82 0.15 8.67
CA ARG A 140 -4.51 1.59 8.54
C ARG A 140 -3.27 1.94 7.70
N ASP A 141 -2.50 0.98 7.23
CA ASP A 141 -1.27 1.20 6.45
C ASP A 141 -1.12 0.14 5.33
N ILE A 142 -2.18 -0.07 4.56
CA ILE A 142 -2.16 -0.98 3.40
C ILE A 142 -1.34 -0.34 2.29
N LYS A 143 -0.21 -0.98 1.95
CA LYS A 143 0.71 -0.55 0.88
C LYS A 143 1.59 -1.71 0.44
N PRO A 144 2.25 -1.64 -0.74
CA PRO A 144 3.08 -2.73 -1.25
C PRO A 144 4.22 -3.19 -0.33
N ALA A 145 4.77 -2.30 0.50
CA ALA A 145 5.83 -2.65 1.46
C ALA A 145 5.32 -3.54 2.60
N ASN A 146 4.01 -3.53 2.88
CA ASN A 146 3.39 -4.33 3.94
C ASN A 146 2.72 -5.60 3.40
N VAL A 147 3.03 -5.99 2.16
CA VAL A 147 2.57 -7.23 1.52
C VAL A 147 3.76 -8.05 1.12
N MET A 148 3.90 -9.24 1.71
CA MET A 148 4.91 -10.24 1.35
C MET A 148 4.29 -11.24 0.38
N ILE A 149 5.06 -11.67 -0.61
CA ILE A 149 4.69 -12.76 -1.53
C ILE A 149 5.72 -13.87 -1.34
N ASP A 150 5.26 -15.04 -0.88
CA ASP A 150 6.13 -16.21 -0.69
C ASP A 150 6.51 -16.87 -2.03
N ALA A 151 7.41 -17.85 -2.00
CA ALA A 151 7.89 -18.57 -3.18
C ALA A 151 6.77 -19.34 -3.93
N ARG A 152 5.62 -19.58 -3.30
CA ARG A 152 4.45 -20.25 -3.88
C ARG A 152 3.43 -19.26 -4.46
N GLY A 153 3.69 -17.95 -4.34
CA GLY A 153 2.77 -16.89 -4.76
C GLY A 153 1.67 -16.58 -3.75
N VAL A 154 1.81 -17.04 -2.50
CA VAL A 154 0.86 -16.72 -1.43
C VAL A 154 1.18 -15.34 -0.88
N ALA A 155 0.18 -14.46 -0.87
CA ALA A 155 0.29 -13.14 -0.27
C ALA A 155 0.07 -13.20 1.23
N LYS A 156 0.91 -12.48 1.99
CA LYS A 156 0.77 -12.31 3.44
C LYS A 156 0.86 -10.84 3.81
N LEU A 157 -0.13 -10.36 4.55
CA LEU A 157 -0.19 -9.00 5.06
C LEU A 157 0.57 -8.90 6.38
N THR A 158 1.46 -7.92 6.50
CA THR A 158 2.28 -7.65 7.68
C THR A 158 2.02 -6.25 8.23
N ASP A 159 2.56 -5.96 9.41
CA ASP A 159 2.57 -4.62 10.02
C ASP A 159 1.20 -4.05 10.44
N PHE A 160 0.28 -4.92 10.84
CA PHE A 160 -0.99 -4.50 11.43
C PHE A 160 -0.81 -3.56 12.63
N GLY A 161 -1.46 -2.40 12.59
CA GLY A 161 -1.60 -1.50 13.74
C GLY A 161 -0.31 -0.83 14.25
N VAL A 162 0.88 -1.16 13.70
CA VAL A 162 2.16 -0.57 14.15
C VAL A 162 2.18 0.95 13.91
N ALA A 163 1.54 1.44 12.86
CA ALA A 163 1.42 2.87 12.59
C ALA A 163 0.71 3.64 13.72
N ARG A 164 -0.31 3.03 14.35
CA ARG A 164 -1.02 3.63 15.49
C ARG A 164 -0.17 3.74 16.75
N ILE A 165 0.77 2.83 16.91
CA ILE A 165 1.64 2.80 18.08
C ILE A 165 2.64 3.96 18.05
N THR A 166 3.10 4.32 16.85
CA THR A 166 4.10 5.37 16.63
C THR A 166 3.48 6.78 16.53
N GLN A 167 2.22 6.88 16.12
CA GLN A 167 1.47 8.14 16.06
C GLN A 167 0.64 8.29 17.33
N GLY A 168 1.10 9.04 18.31
CA GLY A 168 0.37 9.26 19.56
C GLY A 168 -1.07 9.72 19.31
N GLU A 169 -2.09 8.94 19.70
CA GLU A 169 -3.43 9.45 19.94
C GLU A 169 -3.46 10.04 21.37
N GLY A 170 -3.05 11.28 21.53
CA GLY A 170 -3.56 12.15 22.57
C GLY A 170 -4.80 12.84 22.02
N GLU A 171 -5.69 13.34 22.88
CA GLU A 171 -6.85 14.17 22.57
C GLU A 171 -6.52 15.46 21.78
N ASN A 172 -5.28 15.63 21.38
CA ASN A 172 -4.78 16.64 20.45
C ASN A 172 -4.54 15.99 19.07
N ALA A 173 -5.62 15.72 18.33
CA ALA A 173 -5.61 15.56 16.87
C ALA A 173 -5.04 16.82 16.15
N GLU A 174 -4.47 17.77 16.89
CA GLU A 174 -3.81 18.97 16.37
C GLU A 174 -2.40 18.70 15.81
N ALA A 175 -1.77 17.57 16.11
CA ALA A 175 -0.42 17.26 15.61
C ALA A 175 -0.42 16.70 14.18
N THR A 176 -1.57 16.35 13.61
CA THR A 176 -1.73 16.00 12.18
C THR A 176 -2.13 17.24 11.34
N ARG A 177 -2.01 18.43 11.90
CA ARG A 177 -2.09 19.66 11.10
C ARG A 177 -0.98 19.62 10.06
N VAL A 178 -1.37 19.35 8.82
CA VAL A 178 -0.84 19.91 7.60
C VAL A 178 0.65 20.29 7.66
N GLY A 179 1.53 19.29 7.84
CA GLY A 179 2.99 19.52 7.91
C GLY A 179 3.83 18.33 8.31
N ALA A 180 3.25 17.30 8.89
CA ALA A 180 3.98 16.13 9.38
C ALA A 180 3.43 14.81 8.81
N ILE A 181 3.07 14.77 7.52
CA ILE A 181 2.81 13.49 6.86
C ILE A 181 4.14 12.77 6.72
N VAL A 182 4.42 11.86 7.64
CA VAL A 182 5.61 11.00 7.58
C VAL A 182 5.36 9.91 6.54
N GLY A 183 6.04 9.99 5.41
CA GLY A 183 5.93 9.03 4.31
C GLY A 183 5.12 9.55 3.12
N THR A 184 5.08 8.77 2.05
CA THR A 184 4.32 9.12 0.84
C THR A 184 2.85 8.74 1.02
N PRO A 185 1.90 9.70 1.00
CA PRO A 185 0.48 9.45 1.30
C PRO A 185 -0.28 8.68 0.21
N SER A 186 0.42 8.15 -0.81
CA SER A 186 -0.17 7.58 -2.02
C SER A 186 -1.24 6.50 -1.81
N TYR A 187 -1.25 5.87 -0.64
CA TYR A 187 -2.22 4.81 -0.30
C TYR A 187 -3.18 5.21 0.82
N MET A 188 -3.02 6.40 1.40
CA MET A 188 -3.90 6.89 2.47
C MET A 188 -5.29 7.19 1.91
N SER A 189 -6.30 6.93 2.72
CA SER A 189 -7.67 7.32 2.41
C SER A 189 -7.89 8.82 2.66
N PRO A 190 -8.91 9.44 2.03
CA PRO A 190 -9.25 10.84 2.25
C PRO A 190 -9.39 11.19 3.74
N GLU A 191 -10.11 10.38 4.51
CA GLU A 191 -10.30 10.58 5.94
C GLU A 191 -9.01 10.46 6.75
N GLN A 192 -8.04 9.62 6.32
CA GLN A 192 -6.72 9.59 6.95
C GLN A 192 -5.93 10.88 6.73
N ILE A 193 -6.02 11.45 5.53
CA ILE A 193 -5.36 12.72 5.19
C ILE A 193 -6.00 13.89 5.92
N GLN A 194 -7.33 13.88 6.06
CA GLN A 194 -8.10 14.93 6.72
C GLN A 194 -8.06 14.85 8.25
N GLY A 195 -7.60 13.71 8.80
CA GLY A 195 -7.60 13.47 10.24
C GLY A 195 -8.98 13.14 10.80
N ASP A 196 -9.89 12.68 9.95
CA ASP A 196 -11.25 12.29 10.31
C ASP A 196 -11.28 10.89 10.96
N ARG A 197 -12.48 10.46 11.35
CA ARG A 197 -12.67 9.16 11.98
C ARG A 197 -12.36 8.03 11.00
N ILE A 198 -11.39 7.20 11.36
CA ILE A 198 -10.94 6.04 10.59
C ILE A 198 -11.72 4.80 11.03
N ASP A 199 -12.30 4.07 10.06
CA ASP A 199 -12.86 2.74 10.25
C ASP A 199 -12.32 1.73 9.22
N ARG A 200 -12.86 0.50 9.20
CA ARG A 200 -12.45 -0.57 8.28
C ARG A 200 -12.52 -0.17 6.79
N ARG A 201 -13.32 0.81 6.42
CA ARG A 201 -13.48 1.28 5.03
C ARG A 201 -12.30 2.13 4.56
N SER A 202 -11.45 2.61 5.48
CA SER A 202 -10.16 3.22 5.12
C SER A 202 -9.22 2.18 4.52
N ASP A 203 -9.19 0.95 5.07
CA ASP A 203 -8.42 -0.15 4.48
C ASP A 203 -8.97 -0.57 3.11
N ILE A 204 -10.29 -0.47 2.88
CA ILE A 204 -10.92 -0.72 1.57
C ILE A 204 -10.40 0.26 0.52
N PHE A 205 -10.32 1.54 0.85
CA PHE A 205 -9.77 2.55 -0.05
C PHE A 205 -8.31 2.23 -0.40
N SER A 206 -7.48 1.99 0.61
CA SER A 206 -6.05 1.67 0.41
C SER A 206 -5.86 0.38 -0.40
N ALA A 207 -6.72 -0.63 -0.18
CA ALA A 207 -6.76 -1.86 -0.98
C ALA A 207 -7.18 -1.57 -2.44
N GLY A 208 -8.12 -0.64 -2.66
CA GLY A 208 -8.50 -0.16 -3.99
C GLY A 208 -7.33 0.50 -4.73
N VAL A 209 -6.57 1.35 -4.05
CA VAL A 209 -5.34 1.97 -4.58
C VAL A 209 -4.29 0.91 -4.95
N LEU A 210 -4.10 -0.09 -4.09
CA LEU A 210 -3.18 -1.19 -4.34
C LEU A 210 -3.63 -2.03 -5.55
N PHE A 211 -4.92 -2.33 -5.65
CA PHE A 211 -5.48 -3.08 -6.78
C PHE A 211 -5.33 -2.31 -8.09
N TYR A 212 -5.62 -1.00 -8.09
CA TYR A 212 -5.36 -0.15 -9.23
C TYR A 212 -3.91 -0.25 -9.71
N GLN A 213 -2.95 -0.20 -8.78
CA GLN A 213 -1.52 -0.30 -9.13
C GLN A 213 -1.15 -1.70 -9.65
N LEU A 214 -1.75 -2.77 -9.14
CA LEU A 214 -1.54 -4.12 -9.66
C LEU A 214 -1.98 -4.24 -11.13
N LEU A 215 -3.13 -3.65 -11.47
CA LEU A 215 -3.70 -3.67 -12.81
C LEU A 215 -2.91 -2.82 -13.80
N THR A 216 -2.60 -1.58 -13.42
CA THR A 216 -2.04 -0.56 -14.32
C THR A 216 -0.52 -0.44 -14.23
N GLY A 217 0.08 -0.93 -13.13
CA GLY A 217 1.47 -0.72 -12.77
C GLY A 217 1.81 0.70 -12.36
N ARG A 218 0.81 1.56 -12.14
CA ARG A 218 0.95 2.96 -11.73
C ARG A 218 0.07 3.24 -10.52
N LYS A 219 0.44 4.24 -9.74
CA LYS A 219 -0.45 4.75 -8.71
C LYS A 219 -1.57 5.58 -9.34
N PRO A 220 -2.79 5.57 -8.76
CA PRO A 220 -3.91 6.36 -9.28
C PRO A 220 -3.70 7.86 -9.13
N PHE A 221 -2.93 8.27 -8.12
CA PHE A 221 -2.61 9.68 -7.86
C PHE A 221 -1.11 9.84 -7.67
N GLU A 222 -0.54 10.85 -8.34
CA GLU A 222 0.87 11.20 -8.29
C GLU A 222 1.04 12.72 -8.16
N GLY A 223 2.15 13.15 -7.59
CA GLY A 223 2.48 14.55 -7.38
C GLY A 223 3.29 14.79 -6.12
N GLU A 224 3.64 16.05 -5.87
CA GLU A 224 4.23 16.46 -4.60
C GLU A 224 3.21 16.36 -3.47
N GLN A 225 3.68 16.28 -2.24
CA GLN A 225 2.89 15.91 -1.04
C GLN A 225 1.53 16.64 -0.94
N TRP A 226 1.50 17.96 -1.16
CA TRP A 226 0.28 18.77 -1.09
C TRP A 226 -0.67 18.55 -2.27
N ALA A 227 -0.13 18.52 -3.48
CA ALA A 227 -0.90 18.25 -4.68
C ALA A 227 -1.47 16.81 -4.65
N LEU A 228 -0.68 15.86 -4.19
CA LEU A 228 -1.10 14.47 -4.03
C LEU A 228 -2.24 14.34 -3.01
N ALA A 229 -2.11 14.98 -1.84
CA ALA A 229 -3.18 14.98 -0.84
C ALA A 229 -4.50 15.55 -1.39
N LYS A 230 -4.42 16.69 -2.10
CA LYS A 230 -5.58 17.28 -2.76
C LYS A 230 -6.23 16.32 -3.78
N LYS A 231 -5.41 15.68 -4.63
CA LYS A 231 -5.91 14.69 -5.61
C LYS A 231 -6.61 13.51 -4.93
N ILE A 232 -6.03 12.96 -3.87
CA ILE A 232 -6.65 11.85 -3.14
C ILE A 232 -8.01 12.24 -2.55
N ILE A 233 -8.16 13.47 -2.07
CA ILE A 233 -9.40 13.96 -1.48
C ILE A 233 -10.46 14.28 -2.54
N GLN A 234 -10.07 14.83 -3.69
CA GLN A 234 -10.99 15.49 -4.62
C GLN A 234 -11.10 14.82 -6.00
N ASP A 235 -9.99 14.27 -6.54
CA ASP A 235 -9.95 13.85 -7.93
C ASP A 235 -10.29 12.35 -8.06
N ASP A 236 -10.98 11.99 -9.13
CA ASP A 236 -11.17 10.60 -9.50
C ASP A 236 -9.95 10.10 -10.30
N PRO A 237 -9.55 8.83 -10.13
CA PRO A 237 -8.46 8.26 -10.90
C PRO A 237 -8.91 7.98 -12.33
N VAL A 238 -7.94 7.93 -13.25
CA VAL A 238 -8.19 7.40 -14.61
C VAL A 238 -8.62 5.94 -14.51
N TRP A 239 -9.56 5.54 -15.34
CA TRP A 239 -10.07 4.19 -15.33
C TRP A 239 -8.99 3.17 -15.71
N PRO A 240 -8.86 2.07 -14.96
CA PRO A 240 -7.89 1.01 -15.28
C PRO A 240 -7.97 0.48 -16.70
N SER A 241 -9.19 0.35 -17.28
CA SER A 241 -9.41 -0.16 -18.63
C SER A 241 -8.81 0.72 -19.74
N LEU A 242 -8.60 2.01 -19.47
CA LEU A 242 -7.92 2.92 -20.39
C LEU A 242 -6.38 2.79 -20.35
N LEU A 243 -5.84 2.19 -19.30
CA LEU A 243 -4.39 2.10 -19.05
C LEU A 243 -3.82 0.68 -19.17
N ALA A 244 -4.69 -0.34 -19.10
CA ALA A 244 -4.30 -1.73 -19.09
C ALA A 244 -5.38 -2.58 -19.84
N PRO A 245 -5.01 -3.74 -20.39
CA PRO A 245 -5.96 -4.63 -21.07
C PRO A 245 -6.82 -5.39 -20.04
N VAL A 246 -7.74 -4.68 -19.41
CA VAL A 246 -8.68 -5.23 -18.43
C VAL A 246 -10.12 -4.92 -18.83
N PRO A 247 -11.12 -5.74 -18.43
CA PRO A 247 -12.52 -5.48 -18.71
C PRO A 247 -13.00 -4.16 -18.07
N THR A 248 -13.91 -3.45 -18.74
CA THR A 248 -14.49 -2.19 -18.23
C THR A 248 -15.27 -2.35 -16.92
N ASP A 249 -15.75 -3.56 -16.60
CA ASP A 249 -16.39 -3.86 -15.32
C ASP A 249 -15.45 -3.67 -14.13
N ILE A 250 -14.13 -3.78 -14.34
CA ILE A 250 -13.11 -3.49 -13.33
C ILE A 250 -13.16 -2.03 -12.87
N ASP A 251 -13.45 -1.11 -13.78
CA ASP A 251 -13.46 0.32 -13.50
C ASP A 251 -14.47 0.65 -12.39
N ARG A 252 -15.66 0.04 -12.46
CA ARG A 252 -16.71 0.20 -11.43
C ARG A 252 -16.28 -0.35 -10.08
N VAL A 253 -15.61 -1.49 -10.07
CA VAL A 253 -15.14 -2.13 -8.84
C VAL A 253 -14.06 -1.28 -8.17
N VAL A 254 -13.09 -0.81 -8.93
CA VAL A 254 -12.03 0.10 -8.44
C VAL A 254 -12.62 1.42 -7.97
N ALA A 255 -13.50 2.00 -8.76
CA ALA A 255 -14.18 3.24 -8.45
C ALA A 255 -14.94 3.18 -7.11
N ARG A 256 -15.70 2.11 -6.91
CA ARG A 256 -16.42 1.90 -5.65
C ARG A 256 -15.45 1.73 -4.47
N ALA A 257 -14.38 0.95 -4.62
CA ALA A 257 -13.39 0.78 -3.56
C ALA A 257 -12.72 2.10 -3.20
N MET A 258 -12.47 2.98 -4.19
CA MET A 258 -11.79 4.26 -4.05
C MET A 258 -12.72 5.46 -3.95
N ALA A 259 -14.02 5.26 -3.72
CA ALA A 259 -14.97 6.34 -3.52
C ALA A 259 -14.52 7.26 -2.37
N LYS A 260 -14.70 8.58 -2.53
CA LYS A 260 -14.19 9.56 -1.57
C LYS A 260 -14.90 9.46 -0.22
N LEU A 261 -16.22 9.30 -0.25
CA LEU A 261 -17.02 9.09 0.96
C LEU A 261 -16.98 7.61 1.38
N PRO A 262 -16.65 7.30 2.65
CA PRO A 262 -16.63 5.91 3.14
C PRO A 262 -17.93 5.14 2.91
N ASP A 263 -19.09 5.81 3.02
CA ASP A 263 -20.42 5.19 2.83
C ASP A 263 -20.68 4.75 1.38
N ALA A 264 -19.99 5.34 0.40
CA ALA A 264 -20.09 4.96 -1.01
C ALA A 264 -19.19 3.75 -1.36
N ARG A 265 -18.29 3.33 -0.46
CA ARG A 265 -17.38 2.19 -0.66
C ARG A 265 -18.06 0.85 -0.37
N TYR A 266 -17.33 -0.24 -0.55
CA TYR A 266 -17.73 -1.53 -0.02
C TYR A 266 -17.79 -1.46 1.52
N PRO A 267 -18.84 -1.96 2.17
CA PRO A 267 -18.98 -1.88 3.63
C PRO A 267 -17.99 -2.79 4.39
N ASN A 268 -17.46 -3.83 3.71
CA ASN A 268 -16.47 -4.76 4.25
C ASN A 268 -15.58 -5.34 3.13
N ALA A 269 -14.47 -5.96 3.51
CA ALA A 269 -13.51 -6.51 2.57
C ALA A 269 -14.04 -7.75 1.83
N ARG A 270 -14.94 -8.53 2.44
CA ARG A 270 -15.60 -9.67 1.83
C ARG A 270 -16.36 -9.28 0.57
N LEU A 271 -17.21 -8.25 0.63
CA LEU A 271 -17.99 -7.81 -0.53
C LEU A 271 -17.10 -7.29 -1.66
N PHE A 272 -15.97 -6.67 -1.33
CA PHE A 272 -15.00 -6.30 -2.35
C PHE A 272 -14.33 -7.54 -2.96
N ALA A 273 -13.91 -8.52 -2.15
CA ALA A 273 -13.36 -9.78 -2.64
C ALA A 273 -14.34 -10.55 -3.53
N ASP A 274 -15.62 -10.58 -3.17
CA ASP A 274 -16.66 -11.26 -3.95
C ASP A 274 -16.88 -10.58 -5.30
N ALA A 275 -16.83 -9.25 -5.37
CA ALA A 275 -16.87 -8.52 -6.64
C ALA A 275 -15.68 -8.90 -7.54
N LEU A 276 -14.47 -9.02 -6.97
CA LEU A 276 -13.29 -9.46 -7.73
C LEU A 276 -13.38 -10.91 -8.21
N ARG A 277 -13.89 -11.81 -7.36
CA ARG A 277 -14.08 -13.24 -7.74
C ARG A 277 -15.02 -13.39 -8.91
N ARG A 278 -16.11 -12.62 -8.96
CA ARG A 278 -17.05 -12.62 -10.10
C ARG A 278 -16.37 -12.21 -11.40
N ILE A 279 -15.61 -11.12 -11.38
CA ILE A 279 -14.85 -10.69 -12.56
C ILE A 279 -13.83 -11.75 -12.97
N GLY A 280 -13.10 -12.34 -12.01
CA GLY A 280 -12.16 -13.42 -12.28
C GLY A 280 -12.80 -14.67 -12.88
N ALA A 281 -14.09 -14.89 -12.62
CA ALA A 281 -14.91 -15.96 -13.22
C ALA A 281 -15.57 -15.57 -14.55
N GLY A 282 -15.36 -14.35 -15.05
CA GLY A 282 -15.99 -13.84 -16.27
C GLY A 282 -17.47 -13.47 -16.10
N SER A 283 -17.94 -13.28 -14.86
CA SER A 283 -19.31 -12.85 -14.57
C SER A 283 -19.31 -11.35 -14.23
N PRO A 284 -20.32 -10.59 -14.68
CA PRO A 284 -20.41 -9.17 -14.33
C PRO A 284 -20.54 -9.00 -12.80
N PRO A 285 -20.01 -7.92 -12.22
CA PRO A 285 -20.28 -7.55 -10.84
C PRO A 285 -21.79 -7.32 -10.65
N GLU A 286 -22.32 -7.59 -9.45
CA GLU A 286 -23.71 -7.20 -9.14
C GLU A 286 -23.89 -5.71 -9.43
N SER A 287 -25.01 -5.35 -10.09
CA SER A 287 -25.38 -3.96 -10.28
C SER A 287 -25.36 -3.27 -8.90
N PRO A 288 -24.58 -2.21 -8.71
CA PRO A 288 -24.70 -1.43 -7.52
C PRO A 288 -26.09 -0.78 -7.51
N ASP A 289 -26.73 -0.65 -6.35
CA ASP A 289 -27.78 0.35 -6.19
C ASP A 289 -27.30 1.66 -6.83
N GLU A 290 -28.18 2.33 -7.56
CA GLU A 290 -27.96 3.42 -8.53
C GLU A 290 -27.19 4.67 -8.02
N THR A 291 -26.44 4.61 -6.94
CA THR A 291 -25.90 5.78 -6.24
C THR A 291 -24.46 6.18 -6.59
N VAL A 292 -23.73 5.42 -7.38
CA VAL A 292 -22.39 5.84 -7.81
C VAL A 292 -22.41 6.29 -9.27
N VAL A 293 -22.86 7.51 -9.49
CA VAL A 293 -22.67 8.22 -10.78
C VAL A 293 -21.21 8.65 -10.83
N MET A 294 -20.35 7.85 -11.45
CA MET A 294 -19.03 8.29 -11.85
C MET A 294 -19.12 8.89 -13.24
N THR A 295 -18.97 10.20 -13.31
CA THR A 295 -18.62 10.86 -14.57
C THR A 295 -17.14 10.63 -14.83
N ALA A 296 -16.81 9.98 -15.94
CA ALA A 296 -15.43 9.99 -16.43
C ALA A 296 -14.95 11.44 -16.51
N PRO A 297 -13.76 11.77 -16.06
CA PRO A 297 -13.24 13.11 -16.25
C PRO A 297 -13.02 13.31 -17.76
N ALA A 298 -13.93 14.07 -18.37
CA ALA A 298 -13.94 14.34 -19.81
C ALA A 298 -12.62 14.94 -20.36
N ALA A 299 -11.85 15.60 -19.49
CA ALA A 299 -10.54 16.14 -19.82
C ALA A 299 -9.44 15.07 -20.01
N ASN A 300 -9.59 13.87 -19.40
CA ASN A 300 -8.59 12.81 -19.48
C ASN A 300 -8.81 11.85 -20.65
N GLU A 301 -10.01 11.72 -21.20
CA GLU A 301 -10.28 10.84 -22.34
C GLU A 301 -9.56 11.32 -23.60
N ALA A 302 -9.67 12.60 -23.92
CA ALA A 302 -8.99 13.21 -25.07
C ALA A 302 -7.45 13.10 -24.97
N GLU A 303 -6.90 13.27 -23.77
CA GLU A 303 -5.48 13.11 -23.49
C GLU A 303 -5.03 11.67 -23.73
N ILE A 304 -5.81 10.70 -23.28
CA ILE A 304 -5.51 9.26 -23.40
C ILE A 304 -5.65 8.81 -24.84
N GLU A 305 -6.69 9.24 -25.55
CA GLU A 305 -6.84 8.94 -26.98
C GLU A 305 -5.64 9.47 -27.76
N PHE A 306 -5.29 10.74 -27.57
CA PHE A 306 -4.16 11.35 -28.23
C PHE A 306 -2.83 10.66 -27.90
N TRP A 307 -2.61 10.30 -26.63
CA TRP A 307 -1.43 9.52 -26.24
C TRP A 307 -1.37 8.17 -26.91
N ASN A 308 -2.50 7.46 -27.01
CA ASN A 308 -2.59 6.16 -27.66
C ASN A 308 -2.29 6.23 -29.16
N GLU A 309 -2.65 7.33 -29.83
CA GLU A 309 -2.33 7.54 -31.25
C GLU A 309 -0.83 7.77 -31.46
N VAL A 310 -0.19 8.58 -30.58
CA VAL A 310 1.20 9.02 -30.84
C VAL A 310 2.27 8.13 -30.21
N LYS A 311 1.97 7.35 -29.18
CA LYS A 311 2.97 6.54 -28.44
C LYS A 311 3.66 5.49 -29.32
N ASP A 312 2.97 4.96 -30.34
CA ASP A 312 3.44 3.88 -31.22
C ASP A 312 3.83 4.38 -32.62
N SER A 313 3.77 5.71 -32.89
CA SER A 313 4.09 6.29 -34.18
C SER A 313 5.53 6.06 -34.63
N GLY A 314 6.46 5.88 -33.70
CA GLY A 314 7.88 5.69 -33.99
C GLY A 314 8.59 7.00 -34.37
N ASP A 315 7.90 8.13 -34.52
CA ASP A 315 8.47 9.45 -34.78
C ASP A 315 8.54 10.27 -33.47
N PRO A 316 9.72 10.81 -33.10
CA PRO A 316 9.85 11.66 -31.92
C PRO A 316 9.07 12.99 -32.02
N GLU A 317 8.72 13.44 -33.23
CA GLU A 317 7.96 14.68 -33.45
C GLU A 317 6.49 14.49 -33.13
N ASP A 318 5.88 13.37 -33.51
CA ASP A 318 4.49 13.03 -33.13
C ASP A 318 4.34 12.92 -31.62
N VAL A 319 5.31 12.31 -30.95
CA VAL A 319 5.31 12.20 -29.48
C VAL A 319 5.51 13.56 -28.82
N ALA A 320 6.21 14.51 -29.48
CA ALA A 320 6.39 15.86 -28.96
C ALA A 320 5.09 16.67 -28.98
N LEU A 321 4.23 16.47 -30.00
CA LEU A 321 2.91 17.09 -30.08
C LEU A 321 2.05 16.81 -28.84
N TYR A 322 2.21 15.62 -28.24
CA TYR A 322 1.52 15.32 -26.99
C TYR A 322 1.94 16.26 -25.86
N ILE A 323 3.25 16.56 -25.73
CA ILE A 323 3.74 17.47 -24.67
C ILE A 323 3.28 18.92 -24.93
N GLU A 324 3.15 19.33 -26.20
CA GLU A 324 2.65 20.65 -26.56
C GLU A 324 1.16 20.81 -26.24
N GLN A 325 0.38 19.77 -26.52
CA GLN A 325 -1.08 19.80 -26.31
C GLN A 325 -1.47 19.58 -24.85
N PHE A 326 -0.67 18.78 -24.11
CA PHE A 326 -0.89 18.44 -22.70
C PHE A 326 0.37 18.68 -21.86
N PRO A 327 0.78 19.94 -21.62
CA PRO A 327 2.07 20.26 -20.96
C PRO A 327 2.14 19.77 -19.51
N GLU A 328 1.01 19.64 -18.83
CA GLU A 328 0.89 19.06 -17.49
C GLU A 328 0.23 17.68 -17.53
N GLY A 329 0.18 17.06 -18.69
CA GLY A 329 -0.49 15.80 -18.94
C GLY A 329 0.19 14.60 -18.26
N MET A 330 -0.62 13.59 -18.04
CA MET A 330 -0.27 12.35 -17.32
C MET A 330 0.90 11.59 -17.94
N PHE A 331 1.10 11.69 -19.26
CA PHE A 331 2.12 10.93 -19.98
C PHE A 331 3.37 11.77 -20.33
N VAL A 332 3.49 13.02 -19.85
CA VAL A 332 4.60 13.94 -20.20
C VAL A 332 5.97 13.33 -19.91
N GLU A 333 6.16 12.71 -18.76
CA GLU A 333 7.46 12.06 -18.44
C GLU A 333 7.75 10.86 -19.33
N GLN A 334 6.74 10.13 -19.75
CA GLN A 334 6.89 8.99 -20.67
C GLN A 334 7.17 9.48 -22.08
N ALA A 335 6.45 10.50 -22.54
CA ALA A 335 6.70 11.15 -23.82
C ALA A 335 8.15 11.65 -23.90
N ARG A 336 8.65 12.31 -22.86
CA ARG A 336 10.07 12.75 -22.79
C ARG A 336 11.06 11.59 -22.86
N LYS A 337 10.78 10.46 -22.20
CA LYS A 337 11.62 9.26 -22.25
C LYS A 337 11.59 8.62 -23.64
N LEU A 338 10.40 8.53 -24.23
CA LEU A 338 10.19 7.95 -25.56
C LEU A 338 10.89 8.78 -26.64
N ILE A 339 10.73 10.11 -26.64
CA ILE A 339 11.42 11.03 -27.55
C ILE A 339 12.94 10.84 -27.47
N ARG A 340 13.51 10.77 -26.26
CA ARG A 340 14.97 10.51 -26.08
C ARG A 340 15.40 9.18 -26.68
N SER A 341 14.59 8.14 -26.50
CA SER A 341 14.85 6.81 -27.06
C SER A 341 14.80 6.80 -28.59
N LEU A 342 13.74 7.39 -29.17
CA LEU A 342 13.54 7.48 -30.62
C LEU A 342 14.63 8.31 -31.32
N ARG A 343 15.01 9.45 -30.73
CA ARG A 343 16.13 10.28 -31.24
C ARG A 343 17.49 9.57 -31.23
N ARG A 344 17.73 8.73 -30.19
CA ARG A 344 18.93 7.87 -30.14
C ARG A 344 18.93 6.79 -31.21
N LYS A 345 17.75 6.19 -31.51
CA LYS A 345 17.60 5.19 -32.58
C LYS A 345 17.80 5.83 -33.96
N LYS A 346 17.23 7.03 -34.19
CA LYS A 346 17.38 7.78 -35.46
C LYS A 346 18.85 8.17 -35.72
N LYS A 347 19.60 8.54 -34.66
CA LYS A 347 21.04 8.89 -34.74
C LYS A 347 21.98 7.69 -34.95
N LYS A 348 21.52 6.46 -34.67
CA LYS A 348 22.31 5.23 -34.95
C LYS A 348 22.04 4.64 -36.32
N ARG A 349 21.01 5.11 -37.03
CA ARG A 349 20.64 4.66 -38.39
C ARG A 349 21.08 5.65 -39.49
N ALA A 350 21.46 6.86 -39.14
CA ALA A 350 22.13 7.86 -39.98
C ALA A 350 23.66 7.79 -39.81
#